data_5fdde72a8877c15dc7378edc073877d1
#
_entry.id   5fdde72a8877c15dc7378edc073877d1
#
_cell.length_a   1.000
_cell.length_b   1.000
_cell.length_c   1.000
_cell.angle_alpha   90.00
_cell.angle_beta   90.00
_cell.angle_gamma   90.00
#
_symmetry.space_group_name_H-M   'P 1'
#
loop_
_entity.id
_entity.type
_entity.pdbx_description
1 polymer ?
#
loop_
_entity_poly.entity_id
_entity_poly.type
_entity_poly.pdbx_seq_one_letter_code
_entity_poly.pdbx_strand_id
1 'polypeptide(L)'
;MGVSPRSDRLHKQVIMEIRDSITYDCAIIGGGLSGLCLSIQLAEAGFSVVVLEKNRYPFHKVCGEYISMESWDFLEGLGLPLSDMNLPIIDQLGISSQRGFMLNHTLKMGGFGISRFSLDQSLSQVAVSKGVIINENCRVNGVTKLGEQASEISSSLGSYSARVVCGSYGKYTPSFLPSAESEKVADGINYIGVKYHVKAGLPTNRIELHNFEDGYCGISKVDNDWHCLCYLTTAKNLTRNNKDIGVMEQNVLFKNPFLKKYLTESEFLTEQPLVISNVSFKKKSTDNQGIFLLGDAAGSITPLCGNGMSMGMRASKLLAAELIALLDNKETREQALLNYKQNWNKNFGNRIKAGYYLQHLFGKNSTTDLALRGLNLFPALTSKLVSLTHGARF
;
A
#
# COMPACT_ATOMS: atom_id res chain seq x y z
N MET A 1 17.26 -36.58 24.55
CA MET A 1 17.31 -37.46 23.38
C MET A 1 17.39 -36.52 22.16
N GLY A 2 18.58 -36.41 21.57
CA GLY A 2 18.81 -35.49 20.41
C GLY A 2 18.33 -36.15 19.12
N VAL A 3 17.50 -35.45 18.37
CA VAL A 3 17.08 -35.86 17.03
C VAL A 3 18.31 -35.81 16.13
N SER A 4 18.58 -36.93 15.45
CA SER A 4 19.76 -37.08 14.58
C SER A 4 19.72 -36.05 13.44
N PRO A 5 20.85 -35.36 13.06
CA PRO A 5 20.91 -34.42 11.93
C PRO A 5 20.52 -35.05 10.58
N ARG A 6 20.52 -36.38 10.50
CA ARG A 6 20.10 -37.12 9.30
C ARG A 6 18.58 -37.16 9.14
N SER A 7 17.81 -37.25 10.24
CA SER A 7 16.34 -37.24 10.18
C SER A 7 15.79 -35.88 9.78
N ASP A 8 16.48 -34.82 10.18
CA ASP A 8 16.10 -33.44 9.85
C ASP A 8 16.35 -33.08 8.37
N ARG A 9 17.43 -33.63 7.79
CA ARG A 9 17.71 -33.53 6.34
C ARG A 9 16.71 -34.32 5.49
N LEU A 10 16.39 -35.56 5.89
CA LEU A 10 15.40 -36.37 5.17
C LEU A 10 14.01 -35.74 5.25
N HIS A 11 13.63 -35.23 6.42
CA HIS A 11 12.34 -34.54 6.60
C HIS A 11 12.25 -33.26 5.74
N LYS A 12 13.31 -32.47 5.67
CA LYS A 12 13.40 -31.31 4.80
C LYS A 12 13.39 -31.70 3.32
N GLN A 13 14.07 -32.78 2.94
CA GLN A 13 14.11 -33.25 1.57
C GLN A 13 12.77 -33.80 1.11
N VAL A 14 12.06 -34.57 1.92
CA VAL A 14 10.71 -35.08 1.66
C VAL A 14 9.69 -33.94 1.60
N ILE A 15 9.79 -32.93 2.48
CA ILE A 15 8.95 -31.74 2.43
C ILE A 15 9.22 -30.92 1.15
N MET A 16 10.48 -30.86 0.70
CA MET A 16 10.88 -30.18 -0.52
C MET A 16 10.35 -30.91 -1.77
N GLU A 17 10.51 -32.24 -1.84
CA GLU A 17 9.99 -33.07 -2.95
C GLU A 17 8.45 -33.05 -3.04
N ILE A 18 7.74 -33.02 -1.89
CA ILE A 18 6.27 -32.90 -1.86
C ILE A 18 5.83 -31.50 -2.34
N ARG A 19 6.57 -30.44 -1.99
CA ARG A 19 6.28 -29.07 -2.46
C ARG A 19 6.45 -28.92 -3.98
N ASP A 20 7.44 -29.57 -4.56
CA ASP A 20 7.72 -29.54 -6.00
C ASP A 20 6.64 -30.25 -6.85
N SER A 21 5.76 -31.05 -6.23
CA SER A 21 4.68 -31.79 -6.88
C SER A 21 3.32 -31.08 -6.85
N ILE A 22 3.13 -30.07 -6.00
CA ILE A 22 1.84 -29.39 -5.82
C ILE A 22 1.76 -28.20 -6.79
N THR A 23 0.81 -28.25 -7.72
CA THR A 23 0.46 -27.13 -8.58
C THR A 23 -0.69 -26.35 -7.95
N TYR A 24 -0.44 -25.08 -7.60
CA TYR A 24 -1.47 -24.17 -7.10
C TYR A 24 -2.31 -23.59 -8.25
N ASP A 25 -3.54 -23.24 -7.98
CA ASP A 25 -4.33 -22.47 -8.94
C ASP A 25 -3.77 -21.04 -9.08
N CYS A 26 -3.37 -20.43 -7.96
CA CYS A 26 -2.77 -19.10 -7.97
C CYS A 26 -1.58 -18.97 -7.02
N ALA A 27 -0.48 -18.40 -7.51
CA ALA A 27 0.65 -17.95 -6.70
C ALA A 27 0.70 -16.42 -6.67
N ILE A 28 0.78 -15.84 -5.47
CA ILE A 28 0.82 -14.40 -5.25
C ILE A 28 2.18 -14.00 -4.70
N ILE A 29 2.91 -13.19 -5.46
CA ILE A 29 4.23 -12.66 -5.08
C ILE A 29 4.04 -11.38 -4.28
N GLY A 30 4.25 -11.46 -2.97
CA GLY A 30 4.08 -10.38 -2.01
C GLY A 30 2.75 -10.41 -1.25
N GLY A 31 2.85 -10.63 0.06
CA GLY A 31 1.75 -10.67 1.03
C GLY A 31 1.41 -9.29 1.60
N GLY A 32 1.38 -8.25 0.76
CA GLY A 32 0.84 -6.96 1.15
C GLY A 32 -0.69 -6.97 1.12
N LEU A 33 -1.30 -5.84 1.55
CA LEU A 33 -2.76 -5.67 1.64
C LEU A 33 -3.52 -6.21 0.42
N SER A 34 -3.11 -5.83 -0.79
CA SER A 34 -3.81 -6.25 -2.02
C SER A 34 -3.66 -7.75 -2.29
N GLY A 35 -2.48 -8.32 -2.03
CA GLY A 35 -2.22 -9.75 -2.23
C GLY A 35 -2.99 -10.62 -1.23
N LEU A 36 -3.05 -10.20 0.03
CA LEU A 36 -3.84 -10.89 1.06
C LEU A 36 -5.34 -10.83 0.75
N CYS A 37 -5.86 -9.64 0.38
CA CYS A 37 -7.27 -9.53 -0.01
C CYS A 37 -7.60 -10.38 -1.24
N LEU A 38 -6.69 -10.48 -2.23
CA LEU A 38 -6.90 -11.35 -3.39
C LEU A 38 -6.88 -12.83 -2.99
N SER A 39 -5.91 -13.23 -2.14
CA SER A 39 -5.77 -14.63 -1.73
C SER A 39 -7.00 -15.15 -0.98
N ILE A 40 -7.59 -14.32 -0.11
CA ILE A 40 -8.82 -14.67 0.63
C ILE A 40 -9.97 -14.90 -0.34
N GLN A 41 -10.20 -13.99 -1.29
CA GLN A 41 -11.29 -14.10 -2.26
C GLN A 41 -11.17 -15.34 -3.15
N LEU A 42 -9.95 -15.69 -3.61
CA LEU A 42 -9.72 -16.87 -4.42
C LEU A 42 -9.89 -18.16 -3.60
N ALA A 43 -9.44 -18.18 -2.35
CA ALA A 43 -9.64 -19.33 -1.46
C ALA A 43 -11.12 -19.53 -1.13
N GLU A 44 -11.89 -18.46 -0.90
CA GLU A 44 -13.35 -18.54 -0.71
C GLU A 44 -14.08 -19.05 -1.96
N ALA A 45 -13.53 -18.80 -3.16
CA ALA A 45 -14.03 -19.36 -4.40
C ALA A 45 -13.60 -20.84 -4.64
N GLY A 46 -12.85 -21.44 -3.70
CA GLY A 46 -12.46 -22.86 -3.74
C GLY A 46 -11.13 -23.13 -4.43
N PHE A 47 -10.35 -22.10 -4.79
CA PHE A 47 -9.04 -22.29 -5.44
C PHE A 47 -7.90 -22.43 -4.44
N SER A 48 -6.91 -23.25 -4.81
CA SER A 48 -5.68 -23.42 -4.05
C SER A 48 -4.74 -22.23 -4.28
N VAL A 49 -4.38 -21.52 -3.19
CA VAL A 49 -3.61 -20.29 -3.26
C VAL A 49 -2.37 -20.36 -2.39
N VAL A 50 -1.21 -19.96 -2.95
CA VAL A 50 0.02 -19.72 -2.19
C VAL A 50 0.42 -18.25 -2.26
N VAL A 51 0.75 -17.67 -1.10
CA VAL A 51 1.33 -16.33 -0.96
C VAL A 51 2.79 -16.44 -0.56
N LEU A 52 3.67 -15.80 -1.32
CA LEU A 52 5.13 -15.80 -1.10
C LEU A 52 5.54 -14.41 -0.60
N GLU A 53 5.73 -14.27 0.72
CA GLU A 53 6.09 -13.00 1.36
C GLU A 53 7.53 -13.07 1.89
N LYS A 54 8.33 -12.06 1.54
CA LYS A 54 9.76 -12.00 1.90
C LYS A 54 10.00 -11.66 3.38
N ASN A 55 9.03 -11.07 4.06
CA ASN A 55 9.09 -10.73 5.47
C ASN A 55 8.26 -11.74 6.30
N ARG A 56 8.34 -11.59 7.62
CA ARG A 56 7.50 -12.32 8.57
C ARG A 56 6.49 -11.36 9.19
N TYR A 57 5.22 -11.79 9.29
CA TYR A 57 4.19 -11.02 9.98
C TYR A 57 4.35 -11.10 11.52
N PRO A 58 3.95 -10.05 12.24
CA PRO A 58 3.62 -8.71 11.75
C PRO A 58 4.87 -7.86 11.50
N PHE A 59 4.79 -6.90 10.57
CA PHE A 59 5.88 -5.96 10.31
C PHE A 59 5.37 -4.59 9.86
N HIS A 60 6.11 -3.54 10.21
CA HIS A 60 5.76 -2.18 9.85
C HIS A 60 6.11 -1.86 8.40
N LYS A 61 5.29 -0.99 7.79
CA LYS A 61 5.53 -0.43 6.44
C LYS A 61 5.41 1.09 6.48
N VAL A 62 6.13 1.77 5.60
CA VAL A 62 5.97 3.22 5.41
C VAL A 62 4.67 3.47 4.68
N CYS A 63 3.67 3.96 5.40
CA CYS A 63 2.31 4.20 4.97
C CYS A 63 1.66 5.22 5.91
N GLY A 64 0.72 6.03 5.43
CA GLY A 64 -0.03 6.98 6.26
C GLY A 64 -1.13 6.35 7.13
N GLU A 65 -1.44 5.07 6.92
CA GLU A 65 -2.32 4.23 7.76
C GLU A 65 -3.75 4.78 7.99
N TYR A 66 -4.17 5.74 7.16
CA TYR A 66 -5.54 6.17 7.02
C TYR A 66 -6.20 5.41 5.85
N ILE A 67 -7.36 4.83 6.07
CA ILE A 67 -8.12 4.07 5.06
C ILE A 67 -9.48 4.73 4.88
N SER A 68 -9.86 5.00 3.64
CA SER A 68 -11.19 5.52 3.31
C SER A 68 -12.29 4.52 3.68
N MET A 69 -13.41 5.02 4.20
CA MET A 69 -14.61 4.24 4.48
C MET A 69 -15.20 3.51 3.26
N GLU A 70 -14.71 3.81 2.04
CA GLU A 70 -15.10 3.05 0.85
C GLU A 70 -14.75 1.57 0.92
N SER A 71 -13.77 1.19 1.78
CA SER A 71 -13.25 -0.17 1.92
C SER A 71 -13.76 -0.92 3.14
N TRP A 72 -14.55 -0.28 4.01
CA TRP A 72 -14.98 -0.88 5.27
C TRP A 72 -15.76 -2.17 5.06
N ASP A 73 -16.86 -2.07 4.30
CA ASP A 73 -17.76 -3.20 4.04
C ASP A 73 -17.03 -4.36 3.33
N PHE A 74 -16.09 -4.03 2.45
CA PHE A 74 -15.25 -5.04 1.79
C PHE A 74 -14.35 -5.78 2.76
N LEU A 75 -13.68 -5.10 3.69
CA LEU A 75 -12.82 -5.74 4.68
C LEU A 75 -13.61 -6.60 5.66
N GLU A 76 -14.78 -6.14 6.12
CA GLU A 76 -15.68 -6.95 6.95
C GLU A 76 -16.17 -8.17 6.18
N GLY A 77 -16.51 -8.00 4.90
CA GLY A 77 -16.90 -9.09 4.01
C GLY A 77 -15.80 -10.15 3.80
N LEU A 78 -14.54 -9.78 3.92
CA LEU A 78 -13.42 -10.73 3.91
C LEU A 78 -13.24 -11.47 5.25
N GLY A 79 -13.96 -11.05 6.31
CA GLY A 79 -13.90 -11.67 7.64
C GLY A 79 -13.06 -10.91 8.67
N LEU A 80 -12.70 -9.64 8.40
CA LEU A 80 -12.08 -8.80 9.42
C LEU A 80 -13.17 -8.21 10.33
N PRO A 81 -13.09 -8.38 11.65
CA PRO A 81 -14.08 -7.84 12.59
C PRO A 81 -13.79 -6.36 12.91
N LEU A 82 -13.83 -5.48 11.90
CA LEU A 82 -13.44 -4.07 12.07
C LEU A 82 -14.31 -3.37 13.13
N SER A 83 -15.59 -3.69 13.19
CA SER A 83 -16.53 -3.14 14.17
C SER A 83 -16.13 -3.48 15.62
N ASP A 84 -15.44 -4.59 15.86
CA ASP A 84 -14.98 -5.03 17.19
C ASP A 84 -13.57 -4.51 17.53
N MET A 85 -12.85 -3.96 16.55
CA MET A 85 -11.46 -3.53 16.74
C MET A 85 -11.31 -2.14 17.39
N ASN A 86 -12.42 -1.46 17.71
CA ASN A 86 -12.42 -0.11 18.30
C ASN A 86 -11.50 0.88 17.59
N LEU A 87 -11.56 0.90 16.25
CA LEU A 87 -10.72 1.75 15.42
C LEU A 87 -11.16 3.21 15.45
N PRO A 88 -10.22 4.18 15.38
CA PRO A 88 -10.56 5.58 15.27
C PRO A 88 -11.27 5.89 13.95
N ILE A 89 -12.47 6.43 14.02
CA ILE A 89 -13.24 6.92 12.87
C ILE A 89 -12.86 8.37 12.64
N ILE A 90 -12.48 8.71 11.41
CA ILE A 90 -11.88 9.99 11.04
C ILE A 90 -12.80 10.68 10.04
N ASP A 91 -13.38 11.80 10.45
CA ASP A 91 -14.30 12.62 9.66
C ASP A 91 -13.87 14.09 9.53
N GLN A 92 -12.80 14.50 10.22
CA GLN A 92 -12.25 15.84 10.16
C GLN A 92 -10.91 15.87 9.45
N LEU A 93 -10.75 16.82 8.52
CA LEU A 93 -9.52 17.06 7.77
C LEU A 93 -8.97 18.45 8.10
N GLY A 94 -7.72 18.50 8.51
CA GLY A 94 -6.93 19.72 8.58
C GLY A 94 -5.87 19.76 7.48
N ILE A 95 -5.70 20.89 6.81
CA ILE A 95 -4.59 21.08 5.86
C ILE A 95 -3.86 22.37 6.21
N SER A 96 -2.58 22.28 6.60
CA SER A 96 -1.82 23.48 6.90
C SER A 96 -0.87 23.89 5.79
N SER A 97 -0.74 25.20 5.58
CA SER A 97 0.39 25.77 4.84
C SER A 97 1.66 25.76 5.71
N GLN A 98 2.82 25.88 5.09
CA GLN A 98 4.09 26.00 5.82
C GLN A 98 4.12 27.23 6.76
N ARG A 99 3.35 28.28 6.47
CA ARG A 99 3.25 29.50 7.27
C ARG A 99 2.26 29.40 8.44
N GLY A 100 1.64 28.23 8.66
CA GLY A 100 0.75 27.97 9.78
C GLY A 100 -0.73 28.31 9.53
N PHE A 101 -1.15 28.70 8.30
CA PHE A 101 -2.57 28.77 8.00
C PHE A 101 -3.16 27.36 7.99
N MET A 102 -4.30 27.13 8.65
CA MET A 102 -5.00 25.86 8.72
C MET A 102 -6.37 25.96 8.03
N LEU A 103 -6.57 25.16 6.98
CA LEU A 103 -7.89 24.91 6.42
C LEU A 103 -8.51 23.72 7.16
N ASN A 104 -9.74 23.86 7.61
CA ASN A 104 -10.52 22.78 8.22
C ASN A 104 -11.67 22.37 7.31
N HIS A 105 -11.90 21.07 7.20
CA HIS A 105 -12.96 20.53 6.34
C HIS A 105 -13.52 19.23 6.93
N THR A 106 -14.84 19.05 6.86
CA THR A 106 -15.50 17.80 7.25
C THR A 106 -15.56 16.84 6.06
N LEU A 107 -15.06 15.63 6.26
CA LEU A 107 -15.06 14.57 5.25
C LEU A 107 -16.43 13.88 5.22
N LYS A 108 -17.14 13.96 4.09
CA LYS A 108 -18.47 13.34 3.95
C LYS A 108 -18.45 11.82 4.10
N MET A 109 -17.45 11.17 3.54
CA MET A 109 -17.27 9.71 3.65
C MET A 109 -16.42 9.37 4.86
N GLY A 110 -15.37 10.13 5.12
CA GLY A 110 -14.40 9.86 6.16
C GLY A 110 -13.55 8.61 5.89
N GLY A 111 -12.95 8.14 6.96
CA GLY A 111 -12.11 6.97 6.97
C GLY A 111 -11.88 6.45 8.38
N PHE A 112 -10.95 5.55 8.51
CA PHE A 112 -10.53 5.00 9.79
C PHE A 112 -9.01 4.81 9.80
N GLY A 113 -8.45 4.77 11.00
CA GLY A 113 -7.02 4.54 11.18
C GLY A 113 -6.75 3.12 11.66
N ILE A 114 -5.83 2.45 11.01
CA ILE A 114 -5.31 1.15 11.44
C ILE A 114 -3.87 1.00 10.95
N SER A 115 -2.98 0.54 11.84
CA SER A 115 -1.59 0.32 11.45
C SER A 115 -1.48 -0.84 10.45
N ARG A 116 -0.52 -0.74 9.53
CA ARG A 116 -0.20 -1.85 8.61
C ARG A 116 0.33 -3.06 9.36
N PHE A 117 0.85 -2.85 10.57
CA PHE A 117 1.27 -3.92 11.46
C PHE A 117 0.07 -4.80 11.87
N SER A 118 -1.00 -4.19 12.36
CA SER A 118 -2.23 -4.88 12.78
C SER A 118 -3.04 -5.38 11.59
N LEU A 119 -3.24 -4.53 10.57
CA LEU A 119 -4.09 -4.87 9.41
C LEU A 119 -3.54 -6.04 8.60
N ASP A 120 -2.23 -5.99 8.22
CA ASP A 120 -1.64 -7.05 7.41
C ASP A 120 -1.58 -8.36 8.20
N GLN A 121 -1.34 -8.31 9.53
CA GLN A 121 -1.39 -9.47 10.41
C GLN A 121 -2.79 -10.08 10.46
N SER A 122 -3.83 -9.29 10.70
CA SER A 122 -5.21 -9.78 10.76
C SER A 122 -5.65 -10.40 9.43
N LEU A 123 -5.33 -9.74 8.30
CA LEU A 123 -5.61 -10.30 6.97
C LEU A 123 -4.85 -11.61 6.71
N SER A 124 -3.60 -11.73 7.17
CA SER A 124 -2.84 -12.97 7.01
C SER A 124 -3.46 -14.11 7.79
N GLN A 125 -3.97 -13.85 9.00
CA GLN A 125 -4.69 -14.82 9.83
C GLN A 125 -6.00 -15.27 9.16
N VAL A 126 -6.78 -14.33 8.64
CA VAL A 126 -7.99 -14.64 7.86
C VAL A 126 -7.63 -15.49 6.64
N ALA A 127 -6.60 -15.12 5.87
CA ALA A 127 -6.17 -15.89 4.70
C ALA A 127 -5.82 -17.34 5.07
N VAL A 128 -5.05 -17.55 6.15
CA VAL A 128 -4.70 -18.90 6.65
C VAL A 128 -5.96 -19.65 7.08
N SER A 129 -6.91 -19.02 7.78
CA SER A 129 -8.16 -19.67 8.21
C SER A 129 -9.05 -20.11 7.03
N LYS A 130 -8.88 -19.47 5.85
CA LYS A 130 -9.57 -19.83 4.59
C LYS A 130 -8.77 -20.84 3.75
N GLY A 131 -7.66 -21.37 4.27
CA GLY A 131 -6.85 -22.41 3.60
C GLY A 131 -5.76 -21.86 2.67
N VAL A 132 -5.48 -20.55 2.68
CA VAL A 132 -4.35 -19.99 1.94
C VAL A 132 -3.03 -20.44 2.57
N ILE A 133 -2.11 -20.92 1.75
CA ILE A 133 -0.74 -21.22 2.19
C ILE A 133 0.07 -19.94 2.14
N ILE A 134 0.57 -19.47 3.28
CA ILE A 134 1.46 -18.30 3.34
C ILE A 134 2.87 -18.76 3.70
N ASN A 135 3.82 -18.54 2.77
CA ASN A 135 5.24 -18.76 3.02
C ASN A 135 5.92 -17.43 3.32
N GLU A 136 6.18 -17.22 4.61
CA GLU A 136 6.94 -16.08 5.13
C GLU A 136 8.46 -16.28 4.92
N ASN A 137 9.25 -15.19 4.99
CA ASN A 137 10.68 -15.20 4.71
C ASN A 137 11.02 -15.82 3.34
N CYS A 138 10.07 -15.81 2.42
CA CYS A 138 10.14 -16.40 1.10
C CYS A 138 10.35 -15.31 0.04
N ARG A 139 11.60 -15.18 -0.43
CA ARG A 139 11.95 -14.25 -1.50
C ARG A 139 11.85 -14.94 -2.84
N VAL A 140 10.99 -14.46 -3.73
CA VAL A 140 10.92 -14.92 -5.11
C VAL A 140 12.10 -14.36 -5.90
N ASN A 141 12.76 -15.22 -6.67
CA ASN A 141 13.95 -14.93 -7.46
C ASN A 141 13.71 -15.01 -8.97
N GLY A 142 12.63 -15.68 -9.40
CA GLY A 142 12.29 -15.84 -10.82
C GLY A 142 10.90 -16.39 -11.02
N VAL A 143 10.36 -16.15 -12.21
CA VAL A 143 9.14 -16.78 -12.73
C VAL A 143 9.40 -17.21 -14.15
N THR A 144 9.21 -18.51 -14.42
CA THR A 144 9.38 -19.12 -15.74
C THR A 144 8.07 -19.74 -16.19
N LYS A 145 7.61 -19.40 -17.40
CA LYS A 145 6.41 -20.03 -17.97
C LYS A 145 6.71 -21.47 -18.38
N LEU A 146 5.86 -22.40 -17.95
CA LEU A 146 5.85 -23.80 -18.35
C LEU A 146 4.71 -24.06 -19.34
N GLY A 147 4.78 -23.44 -20.53
CA GLY A 147 3.69 -23.46 -21.52
C GLY A 147 2.59 -22.43 -21.21
N GLU A 148 1.36 -22.69 -21.68
CA GLU A 148 0.24 -21.73 -21.54
C GLU A 148 -0.48 -21.84 -20.19
N GLN A 149 -0.41 -22.99 -19.54
CA GLN A 149 -1.26 -23.32 -18.38
C GLN A 149 -0.55 -23.32 -17.04
N ALA A 150 0.77 -23.21 -16.99
CA ALA A 150 1.52 -23.22 -15.74
C ALA A 150 2.75 -22.30 -15.77
N SER A 151 3.17 -21.91 -14.60
CA SER A 151 4.43 -21.17 -14.37
C SER A 151 5.15 -21.77 -13.18
N GLU A 152 6.47 -21.86 -13.28
CA GLU A 152 7.35 -22.18 -12.16
C GLU A 152 7.82 -20.88 -11.51
N ILE A 153 7.78 -20.84 -10.19
CA ILE A 153 8.22 -19.72 -9.35
C ILE A 153 9.40 -20.19 -8.52
N SER A 154 10.59 -19.71 -8.81
CA SER A 154 11.78 -19.99 -8.00
C SER A 154 11.87 -19.02 -6.82
N SER A 155 12.20 -19.53 -5.65
CA SER A 155 12.30 -18.74 -4.43
C SER A 155 13.47 -19.17 -3.53
N SER A 156 13.67 -18.43 -2.43
CA SER A 156 14.64 -18.78 -1.38
C SER A 156 14.27 -20.05 -0.59
N LEU A 157 13.03 -20.53 -0.70
CA LEU A 157 12.53 -21.72 0.01
C LEU A 157 12.25 -22.92 -0.93
N GLY A 158 12.63 -22.83 -2.21
CA GLY A 158 12.39 -23.84 -3.23
C GLY A 158 11.52 -23.32 -4.38
N SER A 159 11.10 -24.23 -5.26
CA SER A 159 10.23 -23.94 -6.41
C SER A 159 8.76 -24.19 -6.08
N TYR A 160 7.89 -23.44 -6.75
CA TYR A 160 6.43 -23.58 -6.70
C TYR A 160 5.89 -23.62 -8.13
N SER A 161 4.82 -24.37 -8.34
CA SER A 161 4.11 -24.38 -9.62
C SER A 161 2.71 -23.79 -9.45
N ALA A 162 2.26 -22.95 -10.38
CA ALA A 162 0.93 -22.36 -10.35
C ALA A 162 0.36 -22.14 -11.75
N ARG A 163 -0.97 -22.29 -11.88
CA ARG A 163 -1.70 -21.98 -13.12
C ARG A 163 -1.65 -20.48 -13.42
N VAL A 164 -1.78 -19.63 -12.38
CA VAL A 164 -1.74 -18.17 -12.49
C VAL A 164 -0.74 -17.59 -11.51
N VAL A 165 0.00 -16.57 -11.94
CA VAL A 165 0.91 -15.81 -11.07
C VAL A 165 0.44 -14.36 -11.00
N CYS A 166 0.37 -13.84 -9.76
CA CYS A 166 0.03 -12.46 -9.48
C CYS A 166 1.17 -11.74 -8.76
N GLY A 167 1.48 -10.51 -9.18
CA GLY A 167 2.48 -9.65 -8.56
C GLY A 167 1.83 -8.60 -7.67
N SER A 168 1.98 -8.76 -6.35
CA SER A 168 1.59 -7.79 -5.30
C SER A 168 2.80 -7.30 -4.51
N TYR A 169 3.94 -7.19 -5.17
CA TYR A 169 5.25 -6.89 -4.58
C TYR A 169 5.46 -5.41 -4.22
N GLY A 170 4.46 -4.56 -4.42
CA GLY A 170 4.50 -3.14 -4.06
C GLY A 170 5.22 -2.26 -5.09
N LYS A 171 5.86 -1.19 -4.61
CA LYS A 171 6.39 -0.11 -5.47
C LYS A 171 7.57 -0.52 -6.33
N TYR A 172 8.39 -1.46 -5.86
CA TYR A 172 9.65 -1.83 -6.51
C TYR A 172 9.47 -3.08 -7.35
N THR A 173 9.70 -2.95 -8.66
CA THR A 173 9.68 -4.08 -9.58
C THR A 173 10.86 -5.00 -9.26
N PRO A 174 10.61 -6.31 -9.02
CA PRO A 174 11.69 -7.27 -8.78
C PRO A 174 12.66 -7.34 -9.96
N SER A 175 13.94 -7.58 -9.68
CA SER A 175 15.00 -7.61 -10.71
C SER A 175 14.84 -8.70 -11.76
N PHE A 176 14.09 -9.75 -11.46
CA PHE A 176 13.81 -10.83 -12.41
C PHE A 176 12.68 -10.49 -13.41
N LEU A 177 11.96 -9.39 -13.20
CA LEU A 177 10.97 -8.88 -14.14
C LEU A 177 11.57 -7.73 -14.94
N PRO A 178 11.31 -7.64 -16.25
CA PRO A 178 11.72 -6.48 -17.02
C PRO A 178 11.04 -5.23 -16.45
N SER A 179 11.84 -4.21 -16.17
CA SER A 179 11.31 -2.90 -15.84
C SER A 179 10.72 -2.28 -17.11
N ALA A 180 9.49 -1.75 -17.02
CA ALA A 180 8.93 -1.01 -18.12
C ALA A 180 9.84 0.19 -18.46
N GLU A 181 10.02 0.53 -19.74
CA GLU A 181 10.81 1.71 -20.15
C GLU A 181 10.33 3.00 -19.49
N SER A 182 9.03 3.06 -19.12
CA SER A 182 8.43 4.13 -18.32
C SER A 182 8.96 4.24 -16.88
N GLU A 183 9.72 3.25 -16.37
CA GLU A 183 10.32 3.30 -15.03
C GLU A 183 11.61 4.12 -14.98
N LYS A 184 12.17 4.52 -16.13
CA LYS A 184 13.24 5.53 -16.15
C LYS A 184 12.65 6.84 -15.63
N VAL A 185 13.33 7.45 -14.66
CA VAL A 185 12.89 8.67 -13.95
C VAL A 185 12.59 9.77 -14.96
N ALA A 186 11.31 9.98 -15.34
CA ALA A 186 10.93 10.96 -16.35
C ALA A 186 11.20 12.40 -15.90
N ASP A 187 11.06 12.70 -14.57
CA ASP A 187 11.21 14.06 -14.04
C ASP A 187 12.41 14.22 -13.09
N GLY A 188 13.29 13.23 -12.97
CA GLY A 188 14.49 13.33 -12.11
C GLY A 188 14.19 13.46 -10.61
N ILE A 189 12.92 13.52 -10.18
CA ILE A 189 12.55 13.72 -8.79
C ILE A 189 12.47 12.37 -8.08
N ASN A 190 13.39 12.16 -7.15
CA ASN A 190 13.39 11.02 -6.25
C ASN A 190 12.77 11.44 -4.92
N TYR A 191 11.73 10.71 -4.47
CA TYR A 191 11.10 10.95 -3.18
C TYR A 191 11.57 9.94 -2.15
N ILE A 192 11.61 10.40 -0.90
CA ILE A 192 11.79 9.58 0.30
C ILE A 192 10.53 9.67 1.15
N GLY A 193 10.13 8.54 1.71
CA GLY A 193 9.06 8.46 2.70
C GLY A 193 9.64 8.14 4.06
N VAL A 194 9.21 8.85 5.09
CA VAL A 194 9.64 8.65 6.47
C VAL A 194 8.40 8.53 7.34
N LYS A 195 8.42 7.58 8.28
CA LYS A 195 7.29 7.28 9.15
C LYS A 195 7.72 7.07 10.58
N TYR A 196 6.95 7.66 11.50
CA TYR A 196 6.97 7.40 12.92
C TYR A 196 5.59 6.94 13.42
N HIS A 197 5.58 6.22 14.53
CA HIS A 197 4.41 6.12 15.39
C HIS A 197 4.65 6.98 16.63
N VAL A 198 3.71 7.86 16.94
CA VAL A 198 3.84 8.83 18.02
C VAL A 198 2.55 8.91 18.86
N LYS A 199 2.65 9.31 20.13
CA LYS A 199 1.50 9.80 20.90
C LYS A 199 1.47 11.30 20.81
N ALA A 200 0.48 11.84 20.16
CA ALA A 200 0.33 13.28 19.91
C ALA A 200 -1.02 13.79 20.41
N GLY A 201 -1.10 15.07 20.73
CA GLY A 201 -2.33 15.75 21.14
C GLY A 201 -3.25 16.09 19.94
N LEU A 202 -3.55 15.11 19.09
CA LEU A 202 -4.46 15.24 17.94
C LEU A 202 -5.81 14.61 18.29
N PRO A 203 -6.97 15.24 17.97
CA PRO A 203 -8.28 14.62 18.15
C PRO A 203 -8.41 13.30 17.40
N THR A 204 -9.09 12.33 18.01
CA THR A 204 -9.21 10.96 17.50
C THR A 204 -9.87 10.89 16.10
N ASN A 205 -10.84 11.77 15.83
CA ASN A 205 -11.58 11.82 14.58
C ASN A 205 -10.93 12.71 13.50
N ARG A 206 -9.65 13.07 13.67
CA ARG A 206 -8.98 14.04 12.81
C ARG A 206 -7.76 13.46 12.10
N ILE A 207 -7.64 13.78 10.80
CA ILE A 207 -6.41 13.67 10.03
C ILE A 207 -5.91 15.06 9.68
N GLU A 208 -4.60 15.29 9.79
CA GLU A 208 -3.98 16.53 9.34
C GLU A 208 -2.92 16.28 8.27
N LEU A 209 -2.89 17.17 7.28
CA LEU A 209 -1.89 17.22 6.21
C LEU A 209 -1.14 18.54 6.32
N HIS A 210 0.16 18.48 6.60
CA HIS A 210 0.99 19.65 6.81
C HIS A 210 1.97 19.83 5.67
N ASN A 211 1.91 20.99 5.00
CA ASN A 211 2.81 21.31 3.91
C ASN A 211 4.14 21.85 4.42
N PHE A 212 5.20 21.49 3.74
CA PHE A 212 6.53 22.06 3.87
C PHE A 212 7.25 22.06 2.51
N GLU A 213 8.41 22.69 2.43
CA GLU A 213 9.17 22.81 1.17
C GLU A 213 9.49 21.44 0.56
N ASP A 214 9.04 21.22 -0.67
CA ASP A 214 9.21 19.99 -1.45
C ASP A 214 8.63 18.73 -0.76
N GLY A 215 7.57 18.91 0.07
CA GLY A 215 6.95 17.77 0.73
C GLY A 215 5.68 18.07 1.51
N TYR A 216 5.14 17.04 2.11
CA TYR A 216 4.01 17.12 3.05
C TYR A 216 4.10 15.99 4.08
N CYS A 217 3.47 16.19 5.22
CA CYS A 217 3.35 15.22 6.30
C CYS A 217 1.87 14.97 6.62
N GLY A 218 1.48 13.72 6.76
CA GLY A 218 0.18 13.31 7.29
C GLY A 218 0.31 12.84 8.73
N ILE A 219 -0.67 13.17 9.57
CA ILE A 219 -0.81 12.62 10.92
C ILE A 219 -2.26 12.27 11.18
N SER A 220 -2.51 11.05 11.69
CA SER A 220 -3.83 10.57 12.12
C SER A 220 -3.69 9.50 13.20
N LYS A 221 -4.72 9.34 14.02
CA LYS A 221 -4.77 8.26 15.01
C LYS A 221 -4.90 6.90 14.29
N VAL A 222 -4.25 5.89 14.84
CA VAL A 222 -4.36 4.48 14.46
C VAL A 222 -4.74 3.64 15.69
N ASP A 223 -4.65 2.32 15.59
CA ASP A 223 -4.85 1.40 16.70
C ASP A 223 -3.87 1.64 17.87
N ASN A 224 -4.18 1.12 19.07
CA ASN A 224 -3.33 1.10 20.25
C ASN A 224 -2.87 2.48 20.77
N ASP A 225 -3.71 3.52 20.67
CA ASP A 225 -3.43 4.90 21.10
C ASP A 225 -2.27 5.61 20.38
N TRP A 226 -1.75 5.04 19.31
CA TRP A 226 -0.72 5.65 18.50
C TRP A 226 -1.31 6.51 17.39
N HIS A 227 -0.51 7.49 16.95
CA HIS A 227 -0.74 8.23 15.72
C HIS A 227 0.34 7.84 14.72
N CYS A 228 -0.07 7.65 13.46
CA CYS A 228 0.87 7.53 12.36
C CYS A 228 1.25 8.93 11.88
N LEU A 229 2.51 9.30 12.05
CA LEU A 229 3.11 10.50 11.48
C LEU A 229 3.98 10.05 10.31
N CYS A 230 3.55 10.37 9.09
CA CYS A 230 4.23 9.90 7.88
C CYS A 230 4.39 11.04 6.88
N TYR A 231 5.62 11.29 6.43
CA TYR A 231 5.87 12.34 5.44
C TYR A 231 6.59 11.84 4.20
N LEU A 232 6.33 12.56 3.12
CA LEU A 232 6.99 12.40 1.83
C LEU A 232 7.75 13.69 1.51
N THR A 233 9.01 13.57 1.12
CA THR A 233 9.84 14.69 0.70
C THR A 233 10.77 14.28 -0.43
N THR A 234 11.39 15.27 -1.11
CA THR A 234 12.37 14.96 -2.15
C THR A 234 13.71 14.54 -1.55
N ALA A 235 14.42 13.63 -2.22
CA ALA A 235 15.78 13.23 -1.84
C ALA A 235 16.75 14.43 -1.79
N LYS A 236 16.43 15.52 -2.51
CA LYS A 236 17.17 16.78 -2.49
C LYS A 236 17.19 17.40 -1.09
N ASN A 237 16.05 17.38 -0.37
CA ASN A 237 16.00 17.89 1.00
C ASN A 237 16.93 17.12 1.92
N LEU A 238 16.95 15.78 1.82
CA LEU A 238 17.86 14.95 2.61
C LEU A 238 19.32 15.20 2.25
N THR A 239 19.65 15.29 0.96
CA THR A 239 21.02 15.53 0.51
C THR A 239 21.56 16.89 0.97
N ARG A 240 20.74 17.95 0.93
CA ARG A 240 21.12 19.31 1.41
C ARG A 240 21.35 19.37 2.93
N ASN A 241 20.82 18.41 3.67
CA ASN A 241 20.95 18.33 5.12
C ASN A 241 21.85 17.15 5.53
N ASN A 242 22.98 16.98 4.85
CA ASN A 242 24.03 16.00 5.17
C ASN A 242 23.55 14.54 5.20
N LYS A 243 22.43 14.21 4.55
CA LYS A 243 21.77 12.90 4.61
C LYS A 243 21.33 12.51 6.03
N ASP A 244 21.14 13.50 6.90
CA ASP A 244 20.65 13.35 8.26
C ASP A 244 19.18 13.74 8.33
N ILE A 245 18.33 12.82 8.79
CA ILE A 245 16.86 13.00 8.86
C ILE A 245 16.53 14.06 9.92
N GLY A 246 17.14 14.02 11.10
CA GLY A 246 16.87 14.96 12.18
C GLY A 246 17.26 16.39 11.80
N VAL A 247 18.43 16.58 11.16
CA VAL A 247 18.87 17.88 10.62
C VAL A 247 17.91 18.38 9.54
N MET A 248 17.46 17.49 8.65
CA MET A 248 16.47 17.84 7.63
C MET A 248 15.13 18.24 8.24
N GLU A 249 14.64 17.55 9.25
CA GLU A 249 13.40 17.86 9.94
C GLU A 249 13.49 19.24 10.59
N GLN A 250 14.57 19.55 11.30
CA GLN A 250 14.80 20.85 11.89
C GLN A 250 14.86 21.99 10.86
N ASN A 251 15.59 21.80 9.78
CA ASN A 251 15.81 22.85 8.78
C ASN A 251 14.63 23.04 7.80
N VAL A 252 13.83 22.00 7.57
CA VAL A 252 12.77 22.01 6.53
C VAL A 252 11.38 21.90 7.16
N LEU A 253 11.12 20.86 7.98
CA LEU A 253 9.79 20.58 8.52
C LEU A 253 9.40 21.54 9.63
N PHE A 254 10.35 21.97 10.51
CA PHE A 254 10.08 22.89 11.63
C PHE A 254 9.68 24.31 11.18
N LYS A 255 9.84 24.63 9.89
CA LYS A 255 9.26 25.88 9.33
C LYS A 255 7.73 25.87 9.35
N ASN A 256 7.10 24.69 9.42
CA ASN A 256 5.67 24.55 9.71
C ASN A 256 5.49 24.42 11.24
N PRO A 257 4.76 25.34 11.90
CA PRO A 257 4.65 25.35 13.36
C PRO A 257 3.95 24.10 13.92
N PHE A 258 3.04 23.50 13.18
CA PHE A 258 2.37 22.26 13.58
C PHE A 258 3.34 21.08 13.55
N LEU A 259 4.14 20.95 12.48
CA LEU A 259 5.14 19.89 12.38
C LEU A 259 6.23 20.04 13.44
N LYS A 260 6.69 21.29 13.70
CA LYS A 260 7.61 21.54 14.81
C LYS A 260 7.03 21.01 16.12
N LYS A 261 5.77 21.34 16.43
CA LYS A 261 5.08 20.88 17.63
C LYS A 261 5.04 19.35 17.71
N TYR A 262 4.55 18.68 16.67
CA TYR A 262 4.44 17.21 16.69
C TYR A 262 5.79 16.51 16.79
N LEU A 263 6.83 17.00 16.12
CA LEU A 263 8.16 16.38 16.15
C LEU A 263 8.94 16.68 17.44
N THR A 264 8.57 17.71 18.22
CA THR A 264 9.28 18.07 19.48
C THR A 264 8.51 17.70 20.74
N GLU A 265 7.17 17.58 20.69
CA GLU A 265 6.34 17.42 21.90
C GLU A 265 5.70 16.02 22.00
N SER A 266 5.76 15.18 20.95
CA SER A 266 5.16 13.83 20.97
C SER A 266 6.11 12.81 21.59
N GLU A 267 5.52 11.76 22.19
CA GLU A 267 6.24 10.53 22.57
C GLU A 267 6.40 9.64 21.34
N PHE A 268 7.61 9.21 21.01
CA PHE A 268 7.91 8.35 19.87
C PHE A 268 7.95 6.89 20.29
N LEU A 269 7.33 5.98 19.50
CA LEU A 269 7.38 4.54 19.76
C LEU A 269 8.79 3.98 19.58
N THR A 270 9.53 4.52 18.61
CA THR A 270 10.92 4.12 18.29
C THR A 270 11.75 5.37 18.05
N GLU A 271 13.02 5.35 18.47
CA GLU A 271 13.96 6.45 18.23
C GLU A 271 14.25 6.67 16.75
N GLN A 272 14.28 5.59 15.98
CA GLN A 272 14.58 5.63 14.54
C GLN A 272 13.30 5.48 13.70
N PRO A 273 13.14 6.32 12.66
CA PRO A 273 12.02 6.20 11.75
C PRO A 273 12.13 5.02 10.80
N LEU A 274 10.99 4.59 10.28
CA LEU A 274 10.97 3.77 9.08
C LEU A 274 11.17 4.64 7.85
N VAL A 275 12.07 4.24 6.95
CA VAL A 275 12.42 5.02 5.76
C VAL A 275 12.31 4.17 4.51
N ILE A 276 11.75 4.76 3.46
CA ILE A 276 11.82 4.22 2.09
C ILE A 276 12.37 5.30 1.15
N SER A 277 13.11 4.87 0.14
CA SER A 277 13.68 5.73 -0.89
C SER A 277 13.18 5.34 -2.28
N ASN A 278 13.52 6.11 -3.30
CA ASN A 278 13.17 5.83 -4.69
C ASN A 278 11.66 5.68 -4.92
N VAL A 279 10.86 6.46 -4.20
CA VAL A 279 9.40 6.47 -4.39
C VAL A 279 9.08 7.25 -5.66
N SER A 280 8.37 6.61 -6.58
CA SER A 280 7.88 7.24 -7.80
C SER A 280 6.38 6.98 -8.00
N PHE A 281 5.69 7.92 -8.66
CA PHE A 281 4.24 7.85 -8.92
C PHE A 281 3.95 7.70 -10.41
N LYS A 282 4.74 6.90 -11.08
CA LYS A 282 4.59 6.66 -12.52
C LYS A 282 3.43 5.72 -12.81
N LYS A 283 2.86 5.91 -14.00
CA LYS A 283 1.90 4.96 -14.55
C LYS A 283 2.61 3.63 -14.80
N LYS A 284 2.05 2.55 -14.28
CA LYS A 284 2.51 1.18 -14.50
C LYS A 284 1.49 0.39 -15.32
N SER A 285 1.83 -0.83 -15.70
CA SER A 285 0.93 -1.77 -16.35
C SER A 285 0.17 -2.59 -15.30
N THR A 286 -0.98 -3.13 -15.68
CA THR A 286 -1.74 -4.12 -14.89
C THR A 286 -1.23 -5.55 -15.11
N ASP A 287 -0.25 -5.72 -15.99
CA ASP A 287 0.43 -6.98 -16.24
C ASP A 287 1.91 -6.78 -16.60
N ASN A 288 2.70 -7.82 -16.40
CA ASN A 288 4.08 -7.91 -16.86
C ASN A 288 4.35 -9.35 -17.35
N GLN A 289 4.55 -9.53 -18.66
CA GLN A 289 4.77 -10.84 -19.26
C GLN A 289 3.70 -11.89 -18.90
N GLY A 290 2.42 -11.48 -18.77
CA GLY A 290 1.31 -12.35 -18.41
C GLY A 290 1.17 -12.63 -16.91
N ILE A 291 1.97 -11.99 -16.06
CA ILE A 291 1.78 -11.92 -14.59
C ILE A 291 0.79 -10.79 -14.33
N PHE A 292 -0.32 -11.07 -13.65
CA PHE A 292 -1.28 -10.04 -13.26
C PHE A 292 -0.70 -9.18 -12.12
N LEU A 293 -0.75 -7.86 -12.26
CA LEU A 293 -0.22 -6.94 -11.26
C LEU A 293 -1.35 -6.23 -10.51
N LEU A 294 -1.20 -6.10 -9.18
CA LEU A 294 -2.17 -5.41 -8.33
C LEU A 294 -1.50 -4.57 -7.24
N GLY A 295 -2.26 -3.67 -6.64
CA GLY A 295 -1.75 -2.69 -5.68
C GLY A 295 -0.71 -1.76 -6.32
N ASP A 296 0.30 -1.37 -5.56
CA ASP A 296 1.36 -0.46 -6.05
C ASP A 296 2.22 -1.07 -7.19
N ALA A 297 2.15 -2.37 -7.41
CA ALA A 297 2.79 -3.03 -8.54
C ALA A 297 2.11 -2.68 -9.87
N ALA A 298 0.79 -2.48 -9.88
CA ALA A 298 0.00 -2.06 -11.05
C ALA A 298 -0.07 -0.53 -11.23
N GLY A 299 0.22 0.22 -10.19
CA GLY A 299 0.20 1.68 -10.19
C GLY A 299 -0.17 2.26 -8.83
N SER A 300 0.40 3.42 -8.52
CA SER A 300 0.18 4.10 -7.25
C SER A 300 -0.47 5.46 -7.47
N ILE A 301 -1.46 5.80 -6.64
CA ILE A 301 -1.88 7.18 -6.48
C ILE A 301 -0.89 7.91 -5.57
N THR A 302 -0.81 9.22 -5.68
CA THR A 302 0.02 10.02 -4.77
C THR A 302 -0.47 9.85 -3.32
N PRO A 303 0.43 9.65 -2.33
CA PRO A 303 0.03 9.42 -0.93
C PRO A 303 -0.79 10.55 -0.32
N LEU A 304 -0.65 11.79 -0.83
CA LEU A 304 -1.44 12.95 -0.45
C LEU A 304 -2.96 12.70 -0.45
N CYS A 305 -3.43 11.83 -1.36
CA CYS A 305 -4.84 11.52 -1.48
C CYS A 305 -5.36 10.57 -0.39
N GLY A 306 -4.48 9.94 0.42
CA GLY A 306 -4.85 9.01 1.48
C GLY A 306 -5.55 7.73 1.01
N ASN A 307 -5.56 7.43 -0.30
CA ASN A 307 -6.45 6.43 -0.88
C ASN A 307 -5.76 5.24 -1.58
N GLY A 308 -4.43 5.15 -1.46
CA GLY A 308 -3.67 4.06 -2.10
C GLY A 308 -4.05 2.67 -1.59
N MET A 309 -4.36 2.54 -0.31
CA MET A 309 -4.77 1.26 0.30
C MET A 309 -6.13 0.81 -0.23
N SER A 310 -7.12 1.70 -0.24
CA SER A 310 -8.46 1.42 -0.78
C SER A 310 -8.43 1.06 -2.27
N MET A 311 -7.60 1.75 -3.06
CA MET A 311 -7.39 1.38 -4.46
C MET A 311 -6.79 -0.02 -4.61
N GLY A 312 -5.83 -0.39 -3.76
CA GLY A 312 -5.22 -1.72 -3.76
C GLY A 312 -6.23 -2.83 -3.41
N MET A 313 -7.10 -2.59 -2.42
CA MET A 313 -8.18 -3.50 -2.04
C MET A 313 -9.23 -3.62 -3.16
N ARG A 314 -9.66 -2.51 -3.73
CA ARG A 314 -10.60 -2.54 -4.87
C ARG A 314 -10.01 -3.23 -6.10
N ALA A 315 -8.70 -3.04 -6.36
CA ALA A 315 -8.00 -3.75 -7.43
C ALA A 315 -7.98 -5.26 -7.20
N SER A 316 -7.83 -5.72 -5.95
CA SER A 316 -7.93 -7.15 -5.63
C SER A 316 -9.32 -7.72 -5.92
N LYS A 317 -10.40 -6.97 -5.60
CA LYS A 317 -11.78 -7.36 -5.91
C LYS A 317 -12.03 -7.46 -7.42
N LEU A 318 -11.53 -6.48 -8.19
CA LEU A 318 -11.65 -6.51 -9.64
C LEU A 318 -10.87 -7.69 -10.25
N LEU A 319 -9.65 -7.92 -9.78
CA LEU A 319 -8.82 -9.02 -10.28
C LEU A 319 -9.37 -10.39 -9.88
N ALA A 320 -9.91 -10.54 -8.66
CA ALA A 320 -10.50 -11.79 -8.20
C ALA A 320 -11.63 -12.26 -9.15
N ALA A 321 -12.50 -11.37 -9.60
CA ALA A 321 -13.58 -11.71 -10.52
C ALA A 321 -13.05 -12.29 -11.85
N GLU A 322 -12.04 -11.66 -12.44
CA GLU A 322 -11.44 -12.12 -13.70
C GLU A 322 -10.67 -13.45 -13.51
N LEU A 323 -9.96 -13.60 -12.37
CA LEU A 323 -9.23 -14.83 -12.10
C LEU A 323 -10.15 -16.02 -11.82
N ILE A 324 -11.27 -15.81 -11.15
CA ILE A 324 -12.29 -16.85 -10.93
C ILE A 324 -12.82 -17.33 -12.29
N ALA A 325 -13.18 -16.41 -13.19
CA ALA A 325 -13.64 -16.75 -14.52
C ALA A 325 -12.58 -17.50 -15.34
N LEU A 326 -11.32 -17.07 -15.26
CA LEU A 326 -10.19 -17.73 -15.92
C LEU A 326 -9.94 -19.13 -15.37
N LEU A 327 -9.91 -19.29 -14.05
CA LEU A 327 -9.60 -20.57 -13.39
C LEU A 327 -10.74 -21.59 -13.58
N ASP A 328 -11.98 -21.11 -13.70
CA ASP A 328 -13.17 -21.91 -14.08
C ASP A 328 -13.21 -22.22 -15.58
N ASN A 329 -12.23 -21.78 -16.39
CA ASN A 329 -12.18 -21.91 -17.85
C ASN A 329 -13.39 -21.26 -18.58
N LYS A 330 -13.98 -20.19 -17.98
CA LYS A 330 -15.06 -19.38 -18.58
C LYS A 330 -14.53 -18.31 -19.53
N GLU A 331 -13.26 -17.93 -19.38
CA GLU A 331 -12.57 -17.00 -20.28
C GLU A 331 -11.10 -17.38 -20.48
N THR A 332 -10.47 -16.79 -21.52
CA THR A 332 -9.05 -17.00 -21.79
C THR A 332 -8.20 -16.04 -20.94
N ARG A 333 -6.90 -16.34 -20.82
CA ARG A 333 -5.94 -15.47 -20.12
C ARG A 333 -5.87 -14.07 -20.76
N GLU A 334 -5.88 -13.99 -22.09
CA GLU A 334 -5.86 -12.72 -22.83
C GLU A 334 -7.10 -11.88 -22.51
N GLN A 335 -8.27 -12.53 -22.44
CA GLN A 335 -9.52 -11.86 -22.11
C GLN A 335 -9.48 -11.35 -20.67
N ALA A 336 -9.04 -12.15 -19.70
CA ALA A 336 -8.90 -11.77 -18.31
C ALA A 336 -7.94 -10.58 -18.14
N LEU A 337 -6.78 -10.59 -18.83
CA LEU A 337 -5.83 -9.47 -18.82
C LEU A 337 -6.46 -8.17 -19.37
N LEU A 338 -7.19 -8.29 -20.49
CA LEU A 338 -7.84 -7.14 -21.13
C LEU A 338 -8.96 -6.57 -20.25
N ASN A 339 -9.84 -7.43 -19.72
CA ASN A 339 -10.95 -7.04 -18.84
C ASN A 339 -10.44 -6.37 -17.59
N TYR A 340 -9.44 -6.97 -16.92
CA TYR A 340 -8.83 -6.37 -15.72
C TYR A 340 -8.23 -5.00 -16.00
N LYS A 341 -7.48 -4.84 -17.09
CA LYS A 341 -6.90 -3.56 -17.52
C LYS A 341 -7.97 -2.50 -17.77
N GLN A 342 -9.07 -2.85 -18.46
CA GLN A 342 -10.17 -1.93 -18.71
C GLN A 342 -10.87 -1.52 -17.41
N ASN A 343 -11.20 -2.48 -16.55
CA ASN A 343 -11.83 -2.26 -15.25
C ASN A 343 -10.93 -1.44 -14.33
N TRP A 344 -9.63 -1.71 -14.30
CA TRP A 344 -8.63 -0.95 -13.55
C TRP A 344 -8.58 0.52 -14.02
N ASN A 345 -8.46 0.78 -15.32
CA ASN A 345 -8.41 2.13 -15.88
C ASN A 345 -9.71 2.91 -15.62
N LYS A 346 -10.88 2.27 -15.74
CA LYS A 346 -12.19 2.86 -15.47
C LYS A 346 -12.31 3.30 -14.00
N ASN A 347 -11.83 2.49 -13.06
CA ASN A 347 -11.95 2.78 -11.63
C ASN A 347 -10.89 3.77 -11.11
N PHE A 348 -9.67 3.76 -11.66
CA PHE A 348 -8.53 4.46 -11.06
C PHE A 348 -7.93 5.55 -11.94
N GLY A 349 -8.13 5.50 -13.26
CA GLY A 349 -7.45 6.42 -14.18
C GLY A 349 -7.66 7.90 -13.85
N ASN A 350 -8.91 8.30 -13.56
CA ASN A 350 -9.23 9.68 -13.21
C ASN A 350 -8.73 10.07 -11.81
N ARG A 351 -8.76 9.15 -10.84
CA ARG A 351 -8.25 9.40 -9.49
C ARG A 351 -6.74 9.63 -9.48
N ILE A 352 -5.98 8.83 -10.24
CA ILE A 352 -4.53 8.98 -10.38
C ILE A 352 -4.19 10.31 -11.02
N LYS A 353 -4.92 10.71 -12.08
CA LYS A 353 -4.75 12.03 -12.71
C LYS A 353 -5.06 13.17 -11.73
N ALA A 354 -6.19 13.09 -11.01
CA ALA A 354 -6.55 14.08 -10.01
C ALA A 354 -5.49 14.20 -8.90
N GLY A 355 -5.00 13.07 -8.39
CA GLY A 355 -3.92 13.04 -7.40
C GLY A 355 -2.64 13.68 -7.90
N TYR A 356 -2.24 13.40 -9.15
CA TYR A 356 -1.07 14.02 -9.77
C TYR A 356 -1.19 15.56 -9.81
N TYR A 357 -2.31 16.11 -10.24
CA TYR A 357 -2.53 17.56 -10.26
C TYR A 357 -2.58 18.17 -8.86
N LEU A 358 -3.26 17.52 -7.92
CA LEU A 358 -3.32 17.99 -6.54
C LEU A 358 -1.93 18.05 -5.89
N GLN A 359 -1.06 17.07 -6.14
CA GLN A 359 0.30 17.08 -5.60
C GLN A 359 1.11 18.31 -6.04
N HIS A 360 0.87 18.85 -7.24
CA HIS A 360 1.56 20.06 -7.71
C HIS A 360 1.13 21.35 -6.99
N LEU A 361 0.00 21.33 -6.28
CA LEU A 361 -0.45 22.43 -5.42
C LEU A 361 0.24 22.42 -4.04
N PHE A 362 0.91 21.32 -3.69
CA PHE A 362 1.54 21.10 -2.39
C PHE A 362 3.06 21.25 -2.50
N GLY A 363 3.72 21.50 -1.36
CA GLY A 363 5.18 21.61 -1.28
C GLY A 363 5.76 22.94 -1.79
N LYS A 364 4.91 23.92 -2.15
CA LYS A 364 5.32 25.25 -2.63
C LYS A 364 4.83 26.34 -1.67
N ASN A 365 5.76 27.05 -1.04
CA ASN A 365 5.45 27.95 0.09
C ASN A 365 4.34 28.98 -0.16
N SER A 366 4.46 29.77 -1.25
CA SER A 366 3.53 30.89 -1.48
C SER A 366 2.24 30.46 -2.17
N THR A 367 2.35 29.55 -3.16
CA THR A 367 1.19 29.10 -3.93
C THR A 367 0.27 28.19 -3.12
N THR A 368 0.83 27.36 -2.23
CA THR A 368 0.05 26.50 -1.32
C THR A 368 -0.73 27.34 -0.31
N ASP A 369 -0.11 28.37 0.30
CA ASP A 369 -0.79 29.25 1.26
C ASP A 369 -1.96 29.99 0.62
N LEU A 370 -1.77 30.56 -0.57
CA LEU A 370 -2.83 31.24 -1.31
C LEU A 370 -3.95 30.29 -1.72
N ALA A 371 -3.61 29.08 -2.20
CA ALA A 371 -4.59 28.06 -2.59
C ALA A 371 -5.45 27.63 -1.39
N LEU A 372 -4.84 27.37 -0.22
CA LEU A 372 -5.58 26.97 0.98
C LEU A 372 -6.49 28.08 1.50
N ARG A 373 -6.05 29.35 1.47
CA ARG A 373 -6.91 30.48 1.81
C ARG A 373 -8.10 30.62 0.84
N GLY A 374 -7.86 30.45 -0.46
CA GLY A 374 -8.91 30.41 -1.45
C GLY A 374 -9.90 29.28 -1.24
N LEU A 375 -9.43 28.05 -1.00
CA LEU A 375 -10.28 26.89 -0.74
C LEU A 375 -11.09 27.04 0.57
N ASN A 376 -10.57 27.72 1.57
CA ASN A 376 -11.30 28.02 2.80
C ASN A 376 -12.52 28.91 2.58
N LEU A 377 -12.49 29.78 1.56
CA LEU A 377 -13.63 30.61 1.17
C LEU A 377 -14.71 29.83 0.40
N PHE A 378 -14.36 28.68 -0.19
CA PHE A 378 -15.24 27.89 -1.04
C PHE A 378 -15.33 26.42 -0.57
N PRO A 379 -16.03 26.11 0.53
CA PRO A 379 -16.11 24.74 1.09
C PRO A 379 -16.66 23.68 0.10
N ALA A 380 -17.57 24.08 -0.79
CA ALA A 380 -18.10 23.20 -1.83
C ALA A 380 -17.02 22.76 -2.84
N LEU A 381 -16.10 23.67 -3.21
CA LEU A 381 -14.97 23.34 -4.06
C LEU A 381 -14.00 22.39 -3.37
N THR A 382 -13.72 22.62 -2.08
CA THR A 382 -12.91 21.73 -1.26
C THR A 382 -13.50 20.33 -1.19
N SER A 383 -14.82 20.19 -0.92
CA SER A 383 -15.54 18.92 -0.97
C SER A 383 -15.39 18.21 -2.33
N LYS A 384 -15.52 18.96 -3.43
CA LYS A 384 -15.37 18.42 -4.78
C LYS A 384 -13.95 17.91 -5.03
N LEU A 385 -12.92 18.67 -4.64
CA LEU A 385 -11.52 18.25 -4.80
C LEU A 385 -11.22 16.97 -4.00
N VAL A 386 -11.68 16.89 -2.74
CA VAL A 386 -11.56 15.67 -1.93
C VAL A 386 -12.28 14.49 -2.60
N SER A 387 -13.49 14.68 -3.11
CA SER A 387 -14.25 13.60 -3.75
C SER A 387 -13.61 13.04 -5.03
N LEU A 388 -12.79 13.83 -5.74
CA LEU A 388 -12.08 13.36 -6.94
C LEU A 388 -11.03 12.28 -6.65
N THR A 389 -10.58 12.18 -5.41
CA THR A 389 -9.57 11.20 -4.99
C THR A 389 -10.17 9.94 -4.35
N HIS A 390 -11.45 9.99 -4.00
CA HIS A 390 -12.18 8.89 -3.36
C HIS A 390 -13.14 8.20 -4.34
N GLY A 391 -13.59 7.00 -4.00
CA GLY A 391 -14.56 6.22 -4.76
C GLY A 391 -15.87 6.00 -4.01
N ALA A 392 -16.76 5.26 -4.63
CA ALA A 392 -17.93 4.71 -3.94
C ALA A 392 -17.52 3.53 -3.06
N ARG A 393 -18.30 3.18 -2.04
CA ARG A 393 -18.16 1.94 -1.26
C ARG A 393 -18.20 0.70 -2.18
N PHE A 394 -17.57 -0.40 -1.84
CA PHE A 394 -17.47 -1.59 -2.67
C PHE A 394 -17.41 -2.88 -1.85
#